data_9f6807ef979a07b20c50ada21669c0da
#
_entry.id   9f6807ef979a07b20c50ada21669c0da
#
_cell.length_a   1.000
_cell.length_b   1.000
_cell.length_c   1.000
_cell.angle_alpha   90.00
_cell.angle_beta   90.00
_cell.angle_gamma   90.00
#
_symmetry.space_group_name_H-M   'P 1'
#
loop_
_entity.id
_entity.type
_entity.pdbx_description
1 polymer ?
#
loop_
_entity_poly.entity_id
_entity_poly.type
_entity_poly.pdbx_seq_one_letter_code
_entity_poly.pdbx_strand_id
1 'polypeptide(L)'
;MNILLLSRYTRMGASSRLRTMQYLPHLRSESFKIQVTPFFDDSYLNSLYTGEKKRGATLAYMCKRIAQMRGNPVPDIVWLEYEALPWVPWLIERALLPRSVPIVSDYDDAIFHRYDGHRLGIARAVLGEKINHVMAASDL
;
A
#
# COMPACT_ATOMS: atom_id res chain seq x y z
N MET A 1 -15.58 14.26 -1.66
CA MET A 1 -14.71 13.32 -2.38
C MET A 1 -14.28 12.22 -1.44
N ASN A 2 -14.35 10.95 -1.88
CA ASN A 2 -13.98 9.77 -1.07
C ASN A 2 -12.60 9.29 -1.50
N ILE A 3 -11.67 9.22 -0.56
CA ILE A 3 -10.29 8.78 -0.80
C ILE A 3 -10.05 7.46 -0.09
N LEU A 4 -9.54 6.46 -0.81
CA LEU A 4 -9.05 5.20 -0.25
C LEU A 4 -7.54 5.30 -0.08
N LEU A 5 -7.08 5.52 1.15
CA LEU A 5 -5.65 5.51 1.49
C LEU A 5 -5.21 4.09 1.84
N LEU A 6 -4.39 3.51 0.97
CA LEU A 6 -3.76 2.22 1.14
C LEU A 6 -2.36 2.41 1.76
N SER A 7 -2.33 2.64 3.06
CA SER A 7 -1.06 2.82 3.77
C SER A 7 -0.34 1.49 4.03
N ARG A 8 0.97 1.55 4.21
CA ARG A 8 1.78 0.38 4.56
C ARG A 8 1.59 -0.02 6.01
N TYR A 9 1.60 0.95 6.91
CA TYR A 9 1.49 0.76 8.35
C TYR A 9 0.34 1.56 8.93
N THR A 10 0.00 1.25 10.18
CA THR A 10 -0.82 2.10 11.04
C THR A 10 -0.04 3.35 11.46
N ARG A 11 -0.67 4.20 12.28
CA ARG A 11 -0.02 5.39 12.87
C ARG A 11 1.22 5.07 13.73
N MET A 12 1.38 3.82 14.18
CA MET A 12 2.59 3.38 14.87
C MET A 12 3.82 3.34 13.95
N GLY A 13 3.64 3.08 12.66
CA GLY A 13 4.74 3.13 11.69
C GLY A 13 5.15 4.57 11.37
N ALA A 14 6.43 4.91 11.60
CA ALA A 14 6.93 6.27 11.40
C ALA A 14 6.74 6.77 9.97
N SER A 15 7.00 5.93 8.97
CA SER A 15 6.82 6.27 7.56
C SER A 15 5.38 6.69 7.27
N SER A 16 4.39 5.82 7.50
CA SER A 16 2.98 6.14 7.25
C SER A 16 2.47 7.31 8.12
N ARG A 17 3.00 7.46 9.36
CA ARG A 17 2.62 8.57 10.22
C ARG A 17 3.06 9.92 9.65
N LEU A 18 4.30 10.03 9.21
CA LEU A 18 4.90 11.29 8.77
C LEU A 18 4.52 11.66 7.33
N ARG A 19 4.20 10.67 6.49
CA ARG A 19 3.94 10.92 5.07
C ARG A 19 2.47 11.14 4.78
N THR A 20 1.58 10.41 5.40
CA THR A 20 0.16 10.45 5.08
C THR A 20 -0.70 10.81 6.29
N MET A 21 -0.52 10.13 7.43
CA MET A 21 -1.50 10.22 8.51
C MET A 21 -1.46 11.53 9.30
N GLN A 22 -0.34 12.26 9.28
CA GLN A 22 -0.28 13.58 9.91
C GLN A 22 -1.14 14.62 9.19
N TYR A 23 -1.38 14.45 7.89
CA TYR A 23 -2.20 15.37 7.08
C TYR A 23 -3.70 15.07 7.13
N LEU A 24 -4.10 13.90 7.63
CA LEU A 24 -5.52 13.49 7.66
C LEU A 24 -6.45 14.47 8.37
N PRO A 25 -6.08 15.09 9.52
CA PRO A 25 -6.95 16.07 10.16
C PRO A 25 -7.24 17.28 9.26
N HIS A 26 -6.20 17.78 8.58
CA HIS A 26 -6.32 18.89 7.64
C HIS A 26 -7.20 18.53 6.43
N LEU A 27 -6.92 17.39 5.78
CA LEU A 27 -7.71 16.95 4.65
C LEU A 27 -9.19 16.71 5.00
N ARG A 28 -9.45 16.20 6.20
CA ARG A 28 -10.84 16.00 6.67
C ARG A 28 -11.56 17.33 6.94
N SER A 29 -10.86 18.36 7.39
CA SER A 29 -11.43 19.71 7.53
C SER A 29 -11.85 20.32 6.19
N GLU A 30 -11.20 19.91 5.08
CA GLU A 30 -11.56 20.26 3.70
C GLU A 30 -12.67 19.38 3.09
N SER A 31 -13.41 18.65 3.93
CA SER A 31 -14.53 17.80 3.51
C SER A 31 -14.15 16.54 2.70
N PHE A 32 -12.90 16.10 2.74
CA PHE A 32 -12.50 14.81 2.20
C PHE A 32 -12.88 13.67 3.14
N LYS A 33 -13.55 12.66 2.62
CA LYS A 33 -13.84 11.42 3.34
C LYS A 33 -12.72 10.43 3.07
N ILE A 34 -11.82 10.22 4.04
CA ILE A 34 -10.64 9.37 3.85
C ILE A 34 -10.81 8.09 4.64
N GLN A 35 -10.89 6.98 3.90
CA GLN A 35 -10.83 5.63 4.45
C GLN A 35 -9.37 5.18 4.49
N VAL A 36 -8.81 5.07 5.68
CA VAL A 36 -7.43 4.60 5.90
C VAL A 36 -7.43 3.09 6.09
N THR A 37 -6.66 2.39 5.26
CA THR A 37 -6.56 0.94 5.30
C THR A 37 -5.08 0.53 5.35
N PRO A 38 -4.51 0.35 6.55
CA PRO A 38 -3.12 -0.11 6.68
C PRO A 38 -2.98 -1.58 6.25
N PHE A 39 -1.87 -1.89 5.57
CA PHE A 39 -1.55 -3.27 5.21
C PHE A 39 -1.16 -4.09 6.44
N PHE A 40 -0.22 -3.57 7.23
CA PHE A 40 0.20 -4.16 8.50
C PHE A 40 -0.46 -3.44 9.68
N ASP A 41 -0.93 -4.19 10.65
CA ASP A 41 -1.51 -3.68 11.90
C ASP A 41 -0.46 -3.47 13.00
N ASP A 42 -0.89 -2.95 14.15
CA ASP A 42 -0.02 -2.70 15.29
C ASP A 42 0.58 -3.98 15.86
N SER A 43 -0.13 -5.11 15.76
CA SER A 43 0.38 -6.39 16.26
C SER A 43 1.56 -6.89 15.42
N TYR A 44 1.55 -6.62 14.12
CA TYR A 44 2.69 -6.90 13.24
C TYR A 44 3.89 -6.01 13.60
N LEU A 45 3.67 -4.71 13.78
CA LEU A 45 4.74 -3.79 14.15
C LEU A 45 5.36 -4.14 15.49
N ASN A 46 4.54 -4.45 16.50
CA ASN A 46 5.04 -4.91 17.79
C ASN A 46 5.90 -6.17 17.66
N SER A 47 5.45 -7.16 16.88
CA SER A 47 6.22 -8.38 16.65
C SER A 47 7.54 -8.12 15.92
N LEU A 48 7.57 -7.12 15.03
CA LEU A 48 8.80 -6.70 14.34
C LEU A 48 9.81 -6.08 15.32
N TYR A 49 9.33 -5.25 16.25
CA TYR A 49 10.18 -4.61 17.27
C TYR A 49 10.65 -5.60 18.35
N THR A 50 9.86 -6.61 18.68
CA THR A 50 10.26 -7.66 19.64
C THR A 50 11.06 -8.80 19.01
N GLY A 51 11.24 -8.79 17.67
CA GLY A 51 11.96 -9.84 16.94
C GLY A 51 11.17 -11.13 16.76
N GLU A 52 9.89 -11.14 17.11
CA GLU A 52 9.02 -12.31 16.92
C GLU A 52 8.61 -12.46 15.43
N LYS A 53 8.80 -13.65 14.89
CA LYS A 53 8.38 -13.96 13.51
C LYS A 53 6.97 -14.55 13.49
N LYS A 54 5.97 -13.75 13.13
CA LYS A 54 4.61 -14.26 12.86
C LYS A 54 4.54 -14.87 11.44
N ARG A 55 4.82 -16.17 11.35
CA ARG A 55 4.67 -16.90 10.09
C ARG A 55 3.18 -17.07 9.77
N GLY A 56 2.79 -16.81 8.51
CA GLY A 56 1.41 -16.99 8.03
C GLY A 56 0.49 -15.78 8.10
N ALA A 57 0.84 -14.73 8.85
CA ALA A 57 0.01 -13.51 8.93
C ALA A 57 -0.09 -12.75 7.59
N THR A 58 0.92 -12.87 6.72
CA THR A 58 0.98 -12.12 5.46
C THR A 58 -0.20 -12.43 4.53
N LEU A 59 -0.63 -13.69 4.44
CA LEU A 59 -1.78 -14.06 3.61
C LEU A 59 -3.08 -13.44 4.13
N ALA A 60 -3.29 -13.40 5.44
CA ALA A 60 -4.45 -12.76 6.05
C ALA A 60 -4.47 -11.25 5.76
N TYR A 61 -3.32 -10.58 5.83
CA TYR A 61 -3.20 -9.16 5.46
C TYR A 61 -3.50 -8.93 3.97
N MET A 62 -3.04 -9.82 3.08
CA MET A 62 -3.36 -9.73 1.64
C MET A 62 -4.87 -9.90 1.39
N CYS A 63 -5.51 -10.91 1.97
CA CYS A 63 -6.95 -11.12 1.82
C CYS A 63 -7.75 -9.91 2.34
N LYS A 64 -7.38 -9.39 3.50
CA LYS A 64 -7.99 -8.19 4.08
C LYS A 64 -7.84 -6.98 3.13
N ARG A 65 -6.64 -6.76 2.61
CA ARG A 65 -6.35 -5.66 1.68
C ARG A 65 -7.18 -5.79 0.39
N ILE A 66 -7.27 -6.98 -0.20
CA ILE A 66 -8.07 -7.24 -1.40
C ILE A 66 -9.56 -6.94 -1.13
N ALA A 67 -10.08 -7.37 0.01
CA ALA A 67 -11.45 -7.07 0.40
C ALA A 67 -11.70 -5.56 0.55
N GLN A 68 -10.74 -4.82 1.12
CA GLN A 68 -10.81 -3.37 1.27
C GLN A 68 -10.78 -2.63 -0.09
N MET A 69 -9.93 -3.10 -1.02
CA MET A 69 -9.84 -2.53 -2.37
C MET A 69 -11.12 -2.74 -3.20
N ARG A 70 -11.89 -3.79 -2.90
CA ARG A 70 -13.16 -4.13 -3.56
C ARG A 70 -14.39 -3.70 -2.77
N GLY A 71 -14.20 -2.95 -1.69
CA GLY A 71 -15.28 -2.45 -0.84
C GLY A 71 -16.16 -1.41 -1.53
N ASN A 72 -17.35 -1.20 -0.95
CA ASN A 72 -18.26 -0.13 -1.37
C ASN A 72 -18.31 0.97 -0.29
N PRO A 73 -18.49 2.24 -0.68
CA PRO A 73 -18.58 2.75 -2.07
C PRO A 73 -17.22 2.73 -2.79
N VAL A 74 -17.26 2.72 -4.13
CA VAL A 74 -16.06 2.91 -4.95
C VAL A 74 -15.46 4.28 -4.62
N PRO A 75 -14.15 4.37 -4.34
CA PRO A 75 -13.51 5.65 -4.04
C PRO A 75 -13.39 6.54 -5.28
N ASP A 76 -13.29 7.84 -5.08
CA ASP A 76 -13.00 8.81 -6.14
C ASP A 76 -11.51 8.86 -6.47
N ILE A 77 -10.64 8.53 -5.48
CA ILE A 77 -9.18 8.46 -5.61
C ILE A 77 -8.66 7.29 -4.77
N VAL A 78 -7.66 6.59 -5.30
CA VAL A 78 -6.81 5.64 -4.56
C VAL A 78 -5.47 6.31 -4.26
N TRP A 79 -5.12 6.42 -2.99
CA TRP A 79 -3.81 6.92 -2.55
C TRP A 79 -2.97 5.76 -2.04
N LEU A 80 -1.86 5.47 -2.73
CA LEU A 80 -0.95 4.38 -2.41
C LEU A 80 0.30 4.89 -1.68
N GLU A 81 0.64 4.26 -0.56
CA GLU A 81 2.01 4.27 -0.06
C GLU A 81 2.76 3.10 -0.72
N TYR A 82 3.60 3.40 -1.68
CA TYR A 82 4.42 2.48 -2.49
C TYR A 82 3.61 1.58 -3.43
N GLU A 83 2.91 0.58 -2.91
CA GLU A 83 2.24 -0.50 -3.63
C GLU A 83 1.04 -1.01 -2.81
N ALA A 84 0.02 -1.51 -3.47
CA ALA A 84 -1.17 -2.00 -2.78
C ALA A 84 -0.95 -3.38 -2.16
N LEU A 85 -0.26 -4.29 -2.87
CA LEU A 85 -0.03 -5.68 -2.50
C LEU A 85 1.45 -6.06 -2.59
N PRO A 86 2.24 -5.98 -1.50
CA PRO A 86 3.63 -6.40 -1.50
C PRO A 86 3.82 -7.83 -2.03
N TRP A 87 4.88 -8.03 -2.84
CA TRP A 87 5.24 -9.33 -3.42
C TRP A 87 4.24 -9.92 -4.42
N VAL A 88 3.23 -9.18 -4.84
CA VAL A 88 2.29 -9.58 -5.90
C VAL A 88 2.69 -8.90 -7.21
N PRO A 89 2.76 -9.63 -8.34
CA PRO A 89 3.05 -9.04 -9.64
C PRO A 89 2.08 -7.91 -10.01
N TRP A 90 2.58 -6.87 -10.69
CA TRP A 90 1.79 -5.68 -11.03
C TRP A 90 0.47 -5.99 -11.74
N LEU A 91 0.48 -6.88 -12.73
CA LEU A 91 -0.74 -7.22 -13.48
C LEU A 91 -1.86 -7.74 -12.58
N ILE A 92 -1.52 -8.54 -11.56
CA ILE A 92 -2.48 -9.06 -10.59
C ILE A 92 -2.94 -7.92 -9.67
N GLU A 93 -2.02 -7.13 -9.15
CA GLU A 93 -2.35 -5.97 -8.31
C GLU A 93 -3.26 -5.00 -9.05
N ARG A 94 -2.94 -4.64 -10.30
CA ARG A 94 -3.75 -3.74 -11.14
C ARG A 94 -5.16 -4.27 -11.41
N ALA A 95 -5.30 -5.59 -11.60
CA ALA A 95 -6.60 -6.23 -11.80
C ALA A 95 -7.49 -6.20 -10.54
N LEU A 96 -6.88 -6.08 -9.37
CA LEU A 96 -7.56 -6.02 -8.08
C LEU A 96 -7.88 -4.58 -7.62
N LEU A 97 -7.14 -3.58 -8.11
CA LEU A 97 -7.43 -2.17 -7.85
C LEU A 97 -8.74 -1.73 -8.53
N PRO A 98 -9.45 -0.74 -7.97
CA PRO A 98 -10.64 -0.17 -8.59
C PRO A 98 -10.34 0.29 -10.02
N ARG A 99 -11.22 -0.05 -10.95
CA ARG A 99 -11.08 0.36 -12.36
C ARG A 99 -11.52 1.81 -12.53
N SER A 100 -10.83 2.51 -13.43
CA SER A 100 -11.17 3.91 -13.79
C SER A 100 -11.17 4.89 -12.59
N VAL A 101 -10.45 4.56 -11.54
CA VAL A 101 -10.22 5.44 -10.40
C VAL A 101 -8.78 5.95 -10.47
N PRO A 102 -8.55 7.27 -10.39
CA PRO A 102 -7.21 7.83 -10.37
C PRO A 102 -6.38 7.29 -9.22
N ILE A 103 -5.10 7.06 -9.49
CA ILE A 103 -4.12 6.57 -8.51
C ILE A 103 -3.11 7.67 -8.25
N VAL A 104 -2.95 8.02 -6.98
CA VAL A 104 -1.86 8.85 -6.48
C VAL A 104 -0.91 7.96 -5.72
N SER A 105 0.36 7.91 -6.12
CA SER A 105 1.36 7.08 -5.43
C SER A 105 2.43 7.94 -4.77
N ASP A 106 2.80 7.57 -3.56
CA ASP A 106 3.71 8.29 -2.70
C ASP A 106 4.94 7.44 -2.35
N TYR A 107 6.14 7.98 -2.63
CA TYR A 107 7.44 7.32 -2.44
C TYR A 107 8.40 8.24 -1.67
N ASP A 108 9.08 7.71 -0.66
CA ASP A 108 10.17 8.39 0.08
C ASP A 108 11.51 7.69 -0.07
N ASP A 109 11.48 6.40 -0.43
CA ASP A 109 12.65 5.54 -0.58
C ASP A 109 12.71 4.92 -1.97
N ALA A 110 13.90 4.50 -2.38
CA ALA A 110 14.13 3.68 -3.59
C ALA A 110 13.64 2.23 -3.40
N ILE A 111 12.33 2.09 -3.10
CA ILE A 111 11.72 0.80 -2.75
C ILE A 111 11.80 -0.24 -3.89
N PHE A 112 12.01 0.20 -5.14
CA PHE A 112 12.23 -0.68 -6.28
C PHE A 112 13.43 -1.61 -6.07
N HIS A 113 14.45 -1.18 -5.31
CA HIS A 113 15.60 -2.03 -4.97
C HIS A 113 15.24 -3.25 -4.11
N ARG A 114 14.04 -3.29 -3.52
CA ARG A 114 13.54 -4.50 -2.87
C ARG A 114 13.36 -5.65 -3.86
N TYR A 115 13.03 -5.31 -5.09
CA TYR A 115 12.67 -6.26 -6.15
C TYR A 115 13.77 -6.44 -7.18
N ASP A 116 14.30 -5.35 -7.74
CA ASP A 116 15.36 -5.40 -8.76
C ASP A 116 16.70 -5.90 -8.20
N GLY A 117 17.04 -5.54 -6.96
CA GLY A 117 18.21 -6.01 -6.22
C GLY A 117 18.02 -7.34 -5.46
N HIS A 118 16.86 -8.02 -5.59
CA HIS A 118 16.59 -9.21 -4.79
C HIS A 118 17.52 -10.37 -5.16
N ARG A 119 18.03 -11.11 -4.13
CA ARG A 119 18.97 -12.24 -4.29
C ARG A 119 18.45 -13.37 -5.18
N LEU A 120 17.13 -13.63 -5.20
CA LEU A 120 16.51 -14.66 -6.01
C LEU A 120 16.21 -14.13 -7.41
N GLY A 121 16.77 -14.76 -8.44
CA GLY A 121 16.59 -14.38 -9.85
C GLY A 121 15.12 -14.37 -10.29
N ILE A 122 14.33 -15.33 -9.81
CA ILE A 122 12.90 -15.39 -10.11
C ILE A 122 12.13 -14.18 -9.56
N ALA A 123 12.48 -13.71 -8.35
CA ALA A 123 11.87 -12.52 -7.79
C ALA A 123 12.20 -11.28 -8.62
N ARG A 124 13.46 -11.13 -9.07
CA ARG A 124 13.86 -10.06 -9.98
C ARG A 124 13.14 -10.13 -11.33
N ALA A 125 13.04 -11.32 -11.90
CA ALA A 125 12.38 -11.50 -13.22
C ALA A 125 10.87 -11.16 -13.17
N VAL A 126 10.19 -11.48 -12.08
CA VAL A 126 8.74 -11.31 -11.95
C VAL A 126 8.35 -9.96 -11.36
N LEU A 127 9.16 -9.42 -10.44
CA LEU A 127 8.83 -8.24 -9.65
C LEU A 127 9.78 -7.06 -9.85
N GLY A 128 10.90 -7.23 -10.58
CA GLY A 128 11.93 -6.19 -10.73
C GLY A 128 11.37 -4.86 -11.21
N GLU A 129 10.48 -4.92 -12.20
CA GLU A 129 9.84 -3.73 -12.79
C GLU A 129 8.51 -3.32 -12.13
N LYS A 130 8.11 -4.00 -11.05
CA LYS A 130 6.79 -3.78 -10.44
C LYS A 130 6.57 -2.34 -10.05
N ILE A 131 7.50 -1.74 -9.33
CA ILE A 131 7.36 -0.36 -8.83
C ILE A 131 7.34 0.64 -9.99
N ASN A 132 8.14 0.42 -11.04
CA ASN A 132 8.11 1.24 -12.25
C ASN A 132 6.72 1.20 -12.90
N HIS A 133 6.08 0.03 -12.94
CA HIS A 133 4.71 -0.10 -13.45
C HIS A 133 3.67 0.59 -12.55
N VAL A 134 3.82 0.53 -11.22
CA VAL A 134 2.93 1.26 -10.30
C VAL A 134 3.05 2.77 -10.54
N MET A 135 4.29 3.28 -10.62
CA MET A 135 4.56 4.69 -10.90
C MET A 135 3.99 5.13 -12.25
N ALA A 136 4.23 4.33 -13.29
CA ALA A 136 3.73 4.63 -14.64
C ALA A 136 2.20 4.59 -14.77
N ALA A 137 1.53 3.86 -13.88
CA ALA A 137 0.06 3.78 -13.85
C ALA A 137 -0.57 4.78 -12.87
N SER A 138 0.24 5.58 -12.19
CA SER A 138 -0.23 6.64 -11.30
C SER A 138 -0.48 7.91 -12.08
N ASP A 139 -1.51 8.65 -11.69
CA ASP A 139 -1.88 9.95 -12.29
C ASP A 139 -1.09 11.10 -11.65
N LEU A 140 -0.55 10.87 -10.46
CA LEU A 140 0.37 11.74 -9.69
C LEU A 140 1.26 10.89 -8.79
#